data_bdadabef1e8be8061da970426d5bb3a9
#
_entry.id   bdadabef1e8be8061da970426d5bb3a9
#
_cell.length_a   1.000
_cell.length_b   1.000
_cell.length_c   1.000
_cell.angle_alpha   90.00
_cell.angle_beta   90.00
_cell.angle_gamma   90.00
#
_symmetry.space_group_name_H-M   'P 1'
#
loop_
_entity.id
_entity.type
_entity.pdbx_description
1 polymer ?
#
loop_
_entity_poly.entity_id
_entity_poly.type
_entity_poly.pdbx_seq_one_letter_code
_entity_poly.pdbx_strand_id
1 'polypeptide(L)'
;MTTIEPTHSCFDDAMEFFEMFDMDDAVVRTEMVRTLRLVHGVCLSSEGVGYAHGWVEEKVEGDPDRANWPKHVVWQGMMHEGRRAYFAVERDWFYSAYRVKHRTAYRMEQFAAMNLSSGHYGPWLPKYRALMKGRGEARVLGRIEGASLLGMVFADGAEA
;
A
#
# COMPACT_ATOMS: atom_id res chain seq x y z
N MET A 1 -10.20 -15.51 -27.00
CA MET A 1 -8.93 -15.23 -26.31
C MET A 1 -9.12 -13.98 -25.47
N THR A 2 -9.34 -14.15 -24.20
CA THR A 2 -9.45 -13.03 -23.28
C THR A 2 -8.05 -12.44 -23.11
N THR A 3 -7.87 -11.22 -23.58
CA THR A 3 -6.69 -10.45 -23.23
C THR A 3 -6.76 -10.25 -21.73
N ILE A 4 -5.90 -10.95 -21.00
CA ILE A 4 -5.71 -10.65 -19.60
C ILE A 4 -5.06 -9.27 -19.59
N GLU A 5 -5.83 -8.26 -19.26
CA GLU A 5 -5.24 -6.98 -18.97
C GLU A 5 -4.16 -7.18 -17.91
N PRO A 6 -3.00 -6.50 -18.03
CA PRO A 6 -1.99 -6.58 -17.00
C PRO A 6 -2.66 -6.25 -15.68
N THR A 7 -2.69 -7.20 -14.78
CA THR A 7 -3.27 -7.02 -13.47
C THR A 7 -2.60 -5.83 -12.82
N HIS A 8 -3.40 -4.89 -12.42
CA HIS A 8 -2.98 -3.73 -11.66
C HIS A 8 -2.18 -4.21 -10.44
N SER A 9 -0.95 -3.80 -10.31
CA SER A 9 -0.07 -4.32 -9.28
C SER A 9 -0.31 -3.66 -7.92
N CYS A 10 0.14 -4.32 -6.85
CA CYS A 10 0.11 -3.71 -5.52
C CYS A 10 0.96 -2.43 -5.44
N PHE A 11 1.98 -2.32 -6.29
CA PHE A 11 2.80 -1.10 -6.37
C PHE A 11 2.02 0.05 -7.00
N ASP A 12 1.22 -0.23 -8.00
CA ASP A 12 0.31 0.75 -8.60
C ASP A 12 -0.75 1.18 -7.60
N ASP A 13 -1.34 0.23 -6.87
CA ASP A 13 -2.32 0.52 -5.82
C ASP A 13 -1.75 1.42 -4.74
N ALA A 14 -0.55 1.10 -4.25
CA ALA A 14 0.10 1.88 -3.22
C ALA A 14 0.39 3.32 -3.68
N MET A 15 0.83 3.48 -4.92
CA MET A 15 1.08 4.81 -5.49
C MET A 15 -0.21 5.59 -5.70
N GLU A 16 -1.27 4.94 -6.19
CA GLU A 16 -2.56 5.57 -6.45
C GLU A 16 -3.27 6.02 -5.17
N PHE A 17 -2.93 5.45 -4.02
CA PHE A 17 -3.42 5.94 -2.73
C PHE A 17 -3.16 7.43 -2.56
N PHE A 18 -2.00 7.90 -2.98
CA PHE A 18 -1.63 9.32 -2.88
C PHE A 18 -2.45 10.22 -3.82
N GLU A 19 -2.99 9.66 -4.90
CA GLU A 19 -3.81 10.41 -5.87
C GLU A 19 -5.21 10.76 -5.35
N MET A 20 -5.64 10.14 -4.25
CA MET A 20 -6.93 10.46 -3.63
C MET A 20 -6.93 11.80 -2.90
N PHE A 21 -5.77 12.39 -2.68
CA PHE A 21 -5.61 13.62 -1.91
C PHE A 21 -5.39 14.82 -2.83
N ASP A 22 -5.91 15.98 -2.41
CA ASP A 22 -5.67 17.23 -3.12
C ASP A 22 -4.25 17.73 -2.83
N MET A 23 -3.32 17.41 -3.72
CA MET A 23 -1.92 17.78 -3.59
C MET A 23 -1.65 19.26 -3.88
N ASP A 24 -2.60 19.98 -4.46
CA ASP A 24 -2.51 21.42 -4.67
C ASP A 24 -2.82 22.19 -3.37
N ASP A 25 -3.54 21.57 -2.44
CA ASP A 25 -3.76 22.12 -1.11
C ASP A 25 -2.48 21.97 -0.26
N ALA A 26 -1.91 23.10 0.14
CA ALA A 26 -0.64 23.12 0.89
C ALA A 26 -0.75 22.47 2.27
N VAL A 27 -1.90 22.57 2.93
CA VAL A 27 -2.13 21.95 4.23
C VAL A 27 -2.19 20.43 4.09
N VAL A 28 -2.96 19.95 3.14
CA VAL A 28 -3.07 18.51 2.84
C VAL A 28 -1.70 17.93 2.47
N ARG A 29 -0.98 18.58 1.55
CA ARG A 29 0.34 18.15 1.12
C ARG A 29 1.33 18.08 2.27
N THR A 30 1.37 19.08 3.13
CA THR A 30 2.27 19.11 4.29
C THR A 30 1.98 17.95 5.25
N GLU A 31 0.71 17.68 5.53
CA GLU A 31 0.31 16.52 6.36
C GLU A 31 0.75 15.20 5.74
N MET A 32 0.51 15.01 4.44
CA MET A 32 0.87 13.79 3.75
C MET A 32 2.37 13.55 3.74
N VAL A 33 3.16 14.58 3.45
CA VAL A 33 4.64 14.48 3.49
C VAL A 33 5.13 14.03 4.86
N ARG A 34 4.48 14.54 5.90
CA ARG A 34 4.86 14.24 7.28
C ARG A 34 4.42 12.85 7.73
N THR A 35 3.22 12.41 7.34
CA THR A 35 2.57 11.24 7.95
C THR A 35 2.59 9.98 7.08
N LEU A 36 2.76 10.11 5.78
CA LEU A 36 2.65 8.99 4.84
C LEU A 36 4.01 8.58 4.26
N ARG A 37 4.16 7.27 4.09
CA ARG A 37 5.31 6.66 3.39
C ARG A 37 4.80 5.62 2.41
N LEU A 38 5.38 5.60 1.22
CA LEU A 38 5.27 4.48 0.30
C LEU A 38 6.27 3.41 0.75
N VAL A 39 5.82 2.18 0.88
CA VAL A 39 6.69 1.09 1.34
C VAL A 39 6.72 -0.03 0.31
N HIS A 40 7.91 -0.45 -0.05
CA HIS A 40 8.15 -1.65 -0.83
C HIS A 40 8.88 -2.65 0.05
N GLY A 41 8.47 -3.91 0.01
CA GLY A 41 9.05 -4.90 0.89
C GLY A 41 9.01 -6.31 0.33
N VAL A 42 9.58 -7.22 1.10
CA VAL A 42 9.51 -8.66 0.87
C VAL A 42 8.62 -9.25 1.96
N CYS A 43 7.58 -9.93 1.53
CA CYS A 43 6.68 -10.68 2.38
C CYS A 43 6.84 -12.18 2.09
N LEU A 44 6.36 -13.01 2.99
CA LEU A 44 6.31 -14.46 2.76
C LEU A 44 4.88 -14.91 2.53
N SER A 45 4.70 -15.78 1.52
CA SER A 45 3.44 -16.47 1.30
C SER A 45 3.16 -17.47 2.43
N SER A 46 1.95 -18.06 2.43
CA SER A 46 1.60 -19.13 3.36
C SER A 46 2.54 -20.35 3.26
N GLU A 47 3.20 -20.52 2.11
CA GLU A 47 4.17 -21.58 1.85
C GLU A 47 5.61 -21.19 2.20
N GLY A 48 5.81 -19.99 2.75
CA GLY A 48 7.12 -19.49 3.13
C GLY A 48 7.96 -18.95 1.98
N VAL A 49 7.34 -18.67 0.83
CA VAL A 49 8.05 -18.15 -0.34
C VAL A 49 8.01 -16.65 -0.38
N GLY A 50 9.17 -16.02 -0.56
CA GLY A 50 9.30 -14.56 -0.65
C GLY A 50 8.67 -13.99 -1.92
N TYR A 51 7.94 -12.88 -1.77
CA TYR A 51 7.42 -12.10 -2.89
C TYR A 51 7.52 -10.61 -2.57
N ALA A 52 7.64 -9.81 -3.63
CA ALA A 52 7.66 -8.36 -3.48
C ALA A 52 6.24 -7.81 -3.32
N HIS A 53 6.08 -6.85 -2.41
CA HIS A 53 4.79 -6.24 -2.12
C HIS A 53 4.96 -4.74 -1.86
N GLY A 54 3.91 -3.97 -2.18
CA GLY A 54 3.86 -2.52 -1.95
C GLY A 54 2.63 -2.13 -1.15
N TRP A 55 2.80 -1.19 -0.24
CA TRP A 55 1.72 -0.65 0.58
C TRP A 55 2.05 0.76 1.04
N VAL A 56 1.10 1.39 1.72
CA VAL A 56 1.29 2.72 2.32
C VAL A 56 1.26 2.58 3.84
N GLU A 57 2.19 3.24 4.52
CA GLU A 57 2.17 3.36 5.97
C GLU A 57 1.84 4.80 6.36
N GLU A 58 1.00 4.92 7.35
CA GLU A 58 0.63 6.21 7.93
C GLU A 58 0.95 6.23 9.42
N LYS A 59 1.54 7.34 9.87
CA LYS A 59 1.64 7.68 11.27
C LYS A 59 0.43 8.54 11.64
N VAL A 60 -0.50 7.96 12.39
CA VAL A 60 -1.73 8.64 12.79
C VAL A 60 -1.43 9.62 13.91
N GLU A 61 -1.64 10.90 13.65
CA GLU A 61 -1.40 11.99 14.61
C GLU A 61 -2.48 13.07 14.47
N GLY A 62 -2.94 13.58 15.61
CA GLY A 62 -3.70 14.81 15.66
C GLY A 62 -5.10 14.78 15.08
N ASP A 63 -5.62 13.63 14.66
CA ASP A 63 -6.98 13.49 14.16
C ASP A 63 -7.90 13.02 15.29
N PRO A 64 -8.82 13.88 15.78
CA PRO A 64 -9.71 13.51 16.88
C PRO A 64 -10.67 12.37 16.51
N ASP A 65 -11.03 12.20 15.23
CA ASP A 65 -11.91 11.13 14.77
C ASP A 65 -11.21 9.78 14.80
N ARG A 66 -9.89 9.76 14.85
CA ARG A 66 -9.05 8.57 14.90
C ARG A 66 -8.25 8.45 16.21
N ALA A 67 -8.74 9.06 17.28
CA ALA A 67 -8.06 9.08 18.58
C ALA A 67 -7.83 7.67 19.14
N ASN A 68 -8.69 6.70 18.76
CA ASN A 68 -8.59 5.30 19.20
C ASN A 68 -7.81 4.41 18.25
N TRP A 69 -7.30 4.96 17.15
CA TRP A 69 -6.52 4.19 16.20
C TRP A 69 -5.10 3.96 16.71
N PRO A 70 -4.45 2.86 16.32
CA PRO A 70 -3.02 2.68 16.57
C PRO A 70 -2.21 3.83 15.96
N LYS A 71 -1.05 4.10 16.50
CA LYS A 71 -0.16 5.16 16.01
C LYS A 71 0.31 4.91 14.58
N HIS A 72 0.50 3.66 14.21
CA HIS A 72 0.95 3.28 12.86
C HIS A 72 -0.04 2.34 12.22
N VAL A 73 -0.50 2.70 11.03
CA VAL A 73 -1.42 1.88 10.23
C VAL A 73 -0.86 1.63 8.84
N VAL A 74 -1.32 0.54 8.24
CA VAL A 74 -1.04 0.19 6.85
C VAL A 74 -2.33 0.33 6.06
N TRP A 75 -2.22 0.99 4.91
CA TRP A 75 -3.30 1.05 3.91
C TRP A 75 -2.97 0.08 2.79
N GLN A 76 -3.84 -0.90 2.62
CA GLN A 76 -3.70 -1.98 1.65
C GLN A 76 -4.79 -1.88 0.59
N GLY A 77 -4.39 -1.79 -0.69
CA GLY A 77 -5.31 -1.79 -1.82
C GLY A 77 -5.86 -3.17 -2.11
N MET A 78 -7.16 -3.25 -2.35
CA MET A 78 -7.87 -4.48 -2.71
C MET A 78 -9.13 -4.15 -3.49
N MET A 79 -9.67 -5.18 -4.19
CA MET A 79 -11.02 -5.10 -4.75
C MET A 79 -12.06 -5.43 -3.67
N HIS A 80 -13.10 -4.62 -3.59
CA HIS A 80 -14.21 -4.82 -2.68
C HIS A 80 -15.52 -4.55 -3.43
N GLU A 81 -16.37 -5.56 -3.53
CA GLU A 81 -17.65 -5.49 -4.27
C GLU A 81 -17.50 -4.93 -5.69
N GLY A 82 -16.45 -5.38 -6.40
CA GLY A 82 -16.16 -4.96 -7.77
C GLY A 82 -15.53 -3.58 -7.90
N ARG A 83 -15.21 -2.92 -6.78
CA ARG A 83 -14.58 -1.60 -6.74
C ARG A 83 -13.22 -1.68 -6.06
N ARG A 84 -12.30 -0.85 -6.52
CA ARG A 84 -11.01 -0.70 -5.83
C ARG A 84 -11.20 0.05 -4.52
N ALA A 85 -10.64 -0.49 -3.45
CA ALA A 85 -10.71 0.09 -2.12
C ALA A 85 -9.36 -0.02 -1.41
N TYR A 86 -9.20 0.77 -0.36
CA TYR A 86 -8.05 0.68 0.54
C TYR A 86 -8.55 0.40 1.95
N PHE A 87 -7.92 -0.58 2.59
CA PHE A 87 -8.25 -1.01 3.95
C PHE A 87 -7.15 -0.60 4.90
N ALA A 88 -7.53 -0.02 6.03
CA ALA A 88 -6.59 0.33 7.09
C ALA A 88 -6.54 -0.77 8.13
N VAL A 89 -5.34 -1.23 8.44
CA VAL A 89 -5.06 -2.22 9.49
C VAL A 89 -3.89 -1.76 10.34
N GLU A 90 -3.79 -2.26 11.56
CA GLU A 90 -2.63 -2.00 12.41
C GLU A 90 -1.35 -2.51 11.75
N ARG A 91 -0.27 -1.73 11.80
CA ARG A 91 1.01 -2.09 11.17
C ARG A 91 1.59 -3.39 11.73
N ASP A 92 1.58 -3.57 13.03
CA ASP A 92 2.16 -4.77 13.65
C ASP A 92 1.41 -6.03 13.26
N TRP A 93 0.09 -5.95 13.17
CA TRP A 93 -0.72 -7.05 12.65
C TRP A 93 -0.34 -7.36 11.20
N PHE A 94 -0.21 -6.33 10.36
CA PHE A 94 0.15 -6.49 8.95
C PHE A 94 1.52 -7.15 8.79
N TYR A 95 2.50 -6.69 9.54
CA TYR A 95 3.87 -7.24 9.48
C TYR A 95 3.91 -8.70 9.89
N SER A 96 3.12 -9.09 10.87
CA SER A 96 3.01 -10.47 11.33
C SER A 96 2.27 -11.34 10.32
N ALA A 97 1.09 -10.90 9.85
CA ALA A 97 0.24 -11.65 8.94
C ALA A 97 0.90 -11.88 7.58
N TYR A 98 1.56 -10.86 7.05
CA TYR A 98 2.23 -10.89 5.74
C TYR A 98 3.68 -11.38 5.85
N ARG A 99 4.16 -11.63 7.07
CA ARG A 99 5.54 -12.03 7.36
C ARG A 99 6.55 -11.14 6.65
N VAL A 100 6.47 -9.85 6.91
CA VAL A 100 7.36 -8.85 6.32
C VAL A 100 8.81 -9.12 6.77
N LYS A 101 9.71 -9.35 5.82
CA LYS A 101 11.13 -9.66 6.07
C LYS A 101 12.04 -8.47 5.83
N HIS A 102 11.78 -7.74 4.76
CA HIS A 102 12.53 -6.55 4.41
C HIS A 102 11.59 -5.48 3.95
N ARG A 103 11.93 -4.25 4.21
CA ARG A 103 11.16 -3.11 3.70
C ARG A 103 12.05 -1.92 3.40
N THR A 104 11.61 -1.11 2.46
CA THR A 104 12.19 0.19 2.15
C THR A 104 11.05 1.19 2.12
N ALA A 105 11.13 2.21 2.96
CA ALA A 105 10.14 3.27 3.05
C ALA A 105 10.62 4.49 2.27
N TYR A 106 9.74 5.06 1.44
CA TYR A 106 10.03 6.22 0.62
C TYR A 106 9.17 7.40 1.07
N ARG A 107 9.79 8.55 1.21
CA ARG A 107 9.08 9.83 1.35
C ARG A 107 8.55 10.27 -0.01
N MET A 108 7.60 11.19 -0.03
CA MET A 108 6.98 11.66 -1.27
C MET A 108 7.99 12.20 -2.27
N GLU A 109 8.96 13.01 -1.84
CA GLU A 109 10.01 13.52 -2.72
C GLU A 109 10.89 12.41 -3.30
N GLN A 110 11.13 11.34 -2.53
CA GLN A 110 11.94 10.20 -2.98
C GLN A 110 11.19 9.39 -4.02
N PHE A 111 9.95 8.99 -3.77
CA PHE A 111 9.23 8.18 -4.74
C PHE A 111 8.83 8.97 -5.99
N ALA A 112 8.57 10.27 -5.87
CA ALA A 112 8.35 11.12 -7.03
C ALA A 112 9.58 11.15 -7.96
N ALA A 113 10.76 11.28 -7.40
CA ALA A 113 12.01 11.23 -8.16
C ALA A 113 12.23 9.86 -8.82
N MET A 114 11.96 8.77 -8.10
CA MET A 114 12.08 7.41 -8.63
C MET A 114 11.09 7.15 -9.76
N ASN A 115 9.85 7.61 -9.62
CA ASN A 115 8.84 7.51 -10.65
C ASN A 115 9.24 8.27 -11.93
N LEU A 116 9.70 9.52 -11.78
CA LEU A 116 10.16 10.33 -12.91
C LEU A 116 11.33 9.71 -13.64
N SER A 117 12.33 9.21 -12.92
CA SER A 117 13.54 8.65 -13.52
C SER A 117 13.31 7.28 -14.16
N SER A 118 12.42 6.46 -13.60
CA SER A 118 12.17 5.08 -14.08
C SER A 118 11.00 4.98 -15.06
N GLY A 119 10.03 5.88 -14.98
CA GLY A 119 8.79 5.81 -15.75
C GLY A 119 7.78 4.79 -15.25
N HIS A 120 7.96 4.23 -14.04
CA HIS A 120 7.01 3.27 -13.45
C HIS A 120 6.92 3.44 -11.92
N TYR A 121 5.89 2.85 -11.33
CA TYR A 121 5.56 2.99 -9.91
C TYR A 121 6.31 2.01 -8.99
N GLY A 122 7.27 1.29 -9.53
CA GLY A 122 8.07 0.36 -8.75
C GLY A 122 7.71 -1.12 -8.99
N PRO A 123 8.37 -2.04 -8.31
CA PRO A 123 9.47 -1.77 -7.38
C PRO A 123 10.72 -1.30 -8.13
N TRP A 124 11.51 -0.45 -7.47
CA TRP A 124 12.71 0.13 -8.13
C TRP A 124 13.99 -0.60 -7.78
N LEU A 125 14.10 -1.13 -6.55
CA LEU A 125 15.31 -1.85 -6.15
C LEU A 125 15.38 -3.24 -6.80
N PRO A 126 16.54 -3.63 -7.34
CA PRO A 126 16.70 -4.91 -8.02
C PRO A 126 16.30 -6.12 -7.18
N LYS A 127 16.56 -6.08 -5.88
CA LYS A 127 16.19 -7.18 -4.97
C LYS A 127 14.69 -7.44 -4.91
N TYR A 128 13.86 -6.40 -5.04
CA TYR A 128 12.40 -6.52 -5.08
C TYR A 128 11.93 -6.92 -6.47
N ARG A 129 12.53 -6.34 -7.51
CA ARG A 129 12.17 -6.66 -8.91
C ARG A 129 12.39 -8.13 -9.24
N ALA A 130 13.43 -8.73 -8.70
CA ALA A 130 13.73 -10.15 -8.90
C ALA A 130 12.63 -11.07 -8.35
N LEU A 131 11.84 -10.61 -7.39
CA LEU A 131 10.75 -11.37 -6.76
C LEU A 131 9.39 -11.16 -7.42
N MET A 132 9.31 -10.37 -8.48
CA MET A 132 8.04 -10.10 -9.20
C MET A 132 7.60 -11.27 -10.09
N LYS A 133 8.52 -12.13 -10.51
CA LYS A 133 8.23 -13.17 -11.49
C LYS A 133 7.42 -14.32 -10.89
N GLY A 134 6.28 -14.61 -11.51
CA GLY A 134 5.50 -15.83 -11.27
C GLY A 134 4.67 -15.83 -9.99
N ARG A 135 4.41 -14.68 -9.38
CA ARG A 135 3.66 -14.58 -8.14
C ARG A 135 2.36 -13.82 -8.35
N GLY A 136 1.26 -14.54 -8.30
CA GLY A 136 -0.06 -13.92 -8.31
C GLY A 136 -0.34 -13.22 -6.98
N GLU A 137 -0.82 -11.99 -7.03
CA GLU A 137 -1.26 -11.22 -5.86
C GLU A 137 -2.48 -11.86 -5.19
N ALA A 138 -3.20 -12.72 -5.90
CA ALA A 138 -4.40 -13.38 -5.41
C ALA A 138 -4.22 -14.12 -4.07
N ARG A 139 -3.00 -14.56 -3.76
CA ARG A 139 -2.70 -15.24 -2.49
C ARG A 139 -2.62 -14.31 -1.29
N VAL A 140 -2.44 -13.01 -1.54
CA VAL A 140 -2.37 -11.98 -0.50
C VAL A 140 -3.76 -11.51 -0.09
N LEU A 141 -4.71 -11.55 -1.02
CA LEU A 141 -6.06 -11.00 -0.84
C LEU A 141 -6.84 -11.65 0.32
N GLY A 142 -6.63 -12.93 0.60
CA GLY A 142 -7.33 -13.63 1.67
C GLY A 142 -6.84 -13.29 3.08
N ARG A 143 -5.69 -12.65 3.24
CA ARG A 143 -5.08 -12.45 4.55
C ARG A 143 -5.74 -11.35 5.37
N ILE A 144 -6.31 -10.36 4.72
CA ILE A 144 -6.92 -9.23 5.40
C ILE A 144 -8.23 -9.63 6.11
N GLU A 145 -8.84 -10.72 5.73
CA GLU A 145 -10.11 -11.21 6.32
C GLU A 145 -10.00 -11.50 7.82
N GLY A 146 -8.80 -11.85 8.30
CA GLY A 146 -8.56 -12.10 9.73
C GLY A 146 -8.25 -10.84 10.54
N ALA A 147 -8.20 -9.68 9.89
CA ALA A 147 -7.82 -8.44 10.55
C ALA A 147 -9.01 -7.73 11.18
N SER A 148 -8.74 -7.01 12.28
CA SER A 148 -9.64 -5.94 12.71
C SER A 148 -9.42 -4.73 11.81
N LEU A 149 -10.37 -4.47 10.93
CA LEU A 149 -10.30 -3.32 10.04
C LEU A 149 -10.54 -2.03 10.83
N LEU A 150 -9.65 -1.06 10.67
CA LEU A 150 -9.78 0.27 11.26
C LEU A 150 -10.65 1.18 10.41
N GLY A 151 -10.58 0.99 9.09
CA GLY A 151 -11.36 1.77 8.14
C GLY A 151 -11.22 1.25 6.73
N MET A 152 -12.06 1.77 5.83
CA MET A 152 -12.01 1.48 4.41
C MET A 152 -12.41 2.73 3.63
N VAL A 153 -11.69 3.01 2.54
CA VAL A 153 -12.07 4.05 1.59
C VAL A 153 -12.03 3.48 0.18
N PHE A 154 -12.97 3.89 -0.68
CA PHE A 154 -12.89 3.55 -2.09
C PHE A 154 -11.89 4.45 -2.82
N ALA A 155 -11.25 3.93 -3.87
CA ALA A 155 -10.23 4.65 -4.62
C ALA A 155 -10.74 5.94 -5.28
N ASP A 156 -12.05 6.06 -5.50
CA ASP A 156 -12.68 7.28 -6.00
C ASP A 156 -12.91 8.35 -4.90
N GLY A 157 -12.48 8.07 -3.68
CA GLY A 157 -12.66 8.96 -2.52
C GLY A 157 -14.01 8.83 -1.84
N ALA A 158 -14.90 7.94 -2.28
CA ALA A 158 -16.17 7.71 -1.62
C ALA A 158 -15.99 6.96 -0.31
N GLU A 159 -16.71 7.37 0.73
CA GLU A 159 -16.72 6.65 1.99
C GLU A 159 -17.46 5.30 1.84
N ALA A 160 -16.97 4.34 2.58
CA ALA A 160 -17.57 3.01 2.60
C ALA A 160 -18.78 2.97 3.52
#